data_c406e656c7059dbb5fa2f3f26f77bd7d
#
_entry.id   c406e656c7059dbb5fa2f3f26f77bd7d
#
_cell.length_a   1.000
_cell.length_b   1.000
_cell.length_c   1.000
_cell.angle_alpha   90.00
_cell.angle_beta   90.00
_cell.angle_gamma   90.00
#
_symmetry.space_group_name_H-M   'P 1'
#
loop_
_entity.id
_entity.type
_entity.pdbx_description
1 polymer ?
#
loop_
_entity_poly.entity_id
_entity_poly.type
_entity_poly.pdbx_seq_one_letter_code
_entity_poly.pdbx_strand_id
1 'polypeptide(L)'
;MKKFALLLLSMPTAAVAETPVLPIPMSKQVFVDGKFDDRIVPAERLERADETEMPVLPLASHASSFDEQIDNAFRLLQRASPKRAATPVVASVGKVEETEIKPVATHKKFSNETASGADASVPSETVAAGEAAEAVSDGNASLEGLEEQINRDVVTRNWDTLKTLLESYRALPDFNPVLHDYALGGLRRSQLRHGEAVSLYRGILAKHPDLAYPRFDLGVMMFENKQYREAKAELKRAKPDLQPPMQQLADRYLASIESAQSWQPDVSLQYEQTDNVNNASSERVIEWNGRRWNKTADSLTQKAHGIRYGTGISREINVGGHHFVYGSLNGDGVHYWDNQDFNEQSLRLAAGYKNRSAVQSFGVVPFAEQNWLGGKRYNRETGINTDFSRRLNEKWRLSLNAGYIKKYYRSSGSAARYNSHMPLAGATLAYSAPKNWLLYGGADWSHDITKETEQASVRKGIRFGAVKAFENGFGIRTNLRYARRTFDAPGSLVYRLTRKDHEYQANASIWHNKISWKGLVPHLNFRYLKIDSNMSGFYSRKSMQTFVSVEKHF
;
A
#
# COMPACT_ATOMS: atom_id res chain seq x y z
N MET A 1 30.25 -20.43 -9.02
CA MET A 1 28.90 -20.67 -8.44
C MET A 1 28.91 -20.98 -6.93
N LYS A 2 29.94 -21.59 -6.30
CA LYS A 2 29.95 -21.87 -4.85
C LYS A 2 30.26 -20.69 -3.92
N LYS A 3 30.78 -19.56 -4.40
CA LYS A 3 31.09 -18.34 -3.60
C LYS A 3 29.94 -17.34 -3.49
N PHE A 4 28.92 -17.42 -4.34
CA PHE A 4 27.74 -16.53 -4.29
C PHE A 4 26.68 -16.96 -3.25
N ALA A 5 26.67 -18.23 -2.85
CA ALA A 5 25.74 -18.74 -1.85
C ALA A 5 26.05 -18.30 -0.40
N LEU A 6 27.28 -17.82 -0.14
CA LEU A 6 27.71 -17.47 1.23
C LEU A 6 27.39 -16.03 1.61
N LEU A 7 27.16 -15.14 0.64
CA LEU A 7 26.83 -13.72 0.91
C LEU A 7 25.35 -13.49 1.26
N LEU A 8 24.48 -14.44 0.93
CA LEU A 8 23.05 -14.38 1.25
C LEU A 8 22.70 -14.85 2.68
N LEU A 9 23.67 -15.40 3.42
CA LEU A 9 23.46 -16.01 4.73
C LEU A 9 23.63 -15.07 5.93
N SER A 10 24.11 -13.83 5.72
CA SER A 10 24.40 -12.90 6.81
C SER A 10 23.58 -11.60 6.80
N MET A 11 22.58 -11.47 5.94
CA MET A 11 21.73 -10.27 5.92
C MET A 11 20.58 -10.37 6.93
N PRO A 12 20.32 -9.32 7.72
CA PRO A 12 19.15 -9.28 8.58
C PRO A 12 17.88 -9.35 7.73
N THR A 13 16.89 -10.04 8.26
CA THR A 13 15.60 -10.29 7.61
C THR A 13 14.80 -8.98 7.48
N ALA A 14 14.90 -8.33 6.33
CA ALA A 14 14.13 -7.14 5.99
C ALA A 14 12.99 -7.50 5.03
N ALA A 15 11.87 -6.77 5.13
CA ALA A 15 10.76 -6.89 4.19
C ALA A 15 11.20 -6.36 2.83
N VAL A 16 10.95 -7.12 1.78
CA VAL A 16 11.16 -6.65 0.41
C VAL A 16 9.96 -5.78 0.04
N ALA A 17 10.16 -4.46 -0.01
CA ALA A 17 9.22 -3.55 -0.65
C ALA A 17 9.39 -3.68 -2.17
N GLU A 18 8.28 -3.64 -2.92
CA GLU A 18 8.38 -3.52 -4.37
C GLU A 18 9.15 -2.23 -4.69
N THR A 19 10.22 -2.36 -5.46
CA THR A 19 10.98 -1.20 -5.91
C THR A 19 10.11 -0.30 -6.76
N PRO A 20 10.11 1.02 -6.51
CA PRO A 20 9.52 1.95 -7.45
C PRO A 20 10.12 1.70 -8.83
N VAL A 21 9.28 1.74 -9.86
CA VAL A 21 9.75 1.71 -11.24
C VAL A 21 10.54 2.99 -11.45
N LEU A 22 11.87 2.88 -11.35
CA LEU A 22 12.74 4.00 -11.66
C LEU A 22 12.47 4.47 -13.09
N PRO A 23 12.53 5.77 -13.34
CA PRO A 23 12.35 6.32 -14.67
C PRO A 23 13.38 5.69 -15.61
N ILE A 24 12.89 5.14 -16.71
CA ILE A 24 13.72 4.58 -17.77
C ILE A 24 14.46 5.75 -18.41
N PRO A 25 15.80 5.77 -18.43
CA PRO A 25 16.55 6.83 -19.06
C PRO A 25 16.20 6.96 -20.55
N MET A 26 15.99 8.16 -21.03
CA MET A 26 15.86 8.39 -22.46
C MET A 26 17.25 8.35 -23.11
N SER A 27 17.33 7.72 -24.29
CA SER A 27 18.57 7.63 -25.07
C SER A 27 19.26 8.97 -25.23
N LYS A 28 20.57 8.94 -25.32
CA LYS A 28 21.41 10.04 -25.86
C LYS A 28 20.96 10.36 -27.30
N GLN A 29 19.79 10.96 -27.47
CA GLN A 29 19.31 11.37 -28.77
C GLN A 29 19.55 12.85 -29.00
N VAL A 30 20.36 13.10 -29.91
CA VAL A 30 20.50 14.08 -31.00
C VAL A 30 19.76 15.43 -30.84
N PHE A 31 19.72 16.00 -29.65
CA PHE A 31 19.39 17.39 -29.44
C PHE A 31 20.39 17.99 -28.46
N VAL A 32 21.48 18.51 -28.97
CA VAL A 32 22.42 19.32 -28.21
C VAL A 32 22.19 20.77 -28.60
N ASP A 33 21.99 21.63 -27.61
CA ASP A 33 21.89 23.09 -27.77
C ASP A 33 20.79 23.61 -28.70
N GLY A 34 19.61 23.00 -28.73
CA GLY A 34 18.47 23.51 -29.49
C GLY A 34 18.65 23.43 -31.01
N LYS A 35 19.68 22.77 -31.46
CA LYS A 35 19.93 22.48 -32.88
C LYS A 35 19.85 20.98 -33.08
N PHE A 36 19.23 20.57 -34.20
CA PHE A 36 19.45 19.25 -34.76
C PHE A 36 20.92 19.19 -35.10
N ASP A 37 21.68 18.67 -34.16
CA ASP A 37 23.11 18.51 -34.40
C ASP A 37 23.27 17.42 -35.46
N ASP A 38 24.27 17.57 -36.31
CA ASP A 38 24.62 16.76 -37.47
C ASP A 38 24.82 15.25 -37.20
N ARG A 39 24.31 14.73 -36.09
CA ARG A 39 24.36 13.31 -35.71
C ARG A 39 23.31 12.43 -36.38
N ILE A 40 22.40 13.02 -37.15
CA ILE A 40 21.69 12.32 -38.22
C ILE A 40 22.42 12.64 -39.51
N VAL A 41 23.61 12.12 -39.66
CA VAL A 41 24.41 12.32 -40.85
C VAL A 41 24.45 11.01 -41.63
N PRO A 42 24.48 11.07 -42.98
CA PRO A 42 24.88 9.91 -43.77
C PRO A 42 26.22 9.38 -43.27
N ALA A 43 26.36 8.07 -43.18
CA ALA A 43 27.39 7.32 -42.46
C ALA A 43 28.89 7.65 -42.74
N GLU A 44 29.21 8.75 -43.40
CA GLU A 44 30.57 9.09 -43.82
C GLU A 44 31.26 10.19 -42.99
N ARG A 45 30.63 10.77 -41.97
CA ARG A 45 31.23 11.85 -41.17
C ARG A 45 30.96 11.77 -39.69
N LEU A 46 31.43 10.75 -39.01
CA LEU A 46 31.39 10.68 -37.53
C LEU A 46 32.73 10.23 -36.96
N GLU A 47 33.76 11.06 -37.16
CA GLU A 47 34.87 11.09 -36.23
C GLU A 47 34.91 12.46 -35.57
N ARG A 48 34.74 12.45 -34.23
CA ARG A 48 34.84 13.56 -33.28
C ARG A 48 33.64 14.49 -33.17
N ALA A 49 32.77 14.18 -32.24
CA ALA A 49 32.01 15.18 -31.50
C ALA A 49 32.11 14.89 -30.00
N ASP A 50 32.55 15.92 -29.31
CA ASP A 50 32.83 15.98 -27.89
C ASP A 50 31.61 15.58 -27.04
N GLU A 51 31.83 14.90 -25.90
CA GLU A 51 30.85 14.34 -25.01
C GLU A 51 30.02 15.44 -24.30
N THR A 52 28.94 15.87 -24.92
CA THR A 52 27.91 16.64 -24.23
C THR A 52 26.78 15.70 -23.80
N GLU A 53 26.74 15.42 -22.52
CA GLU A 53 25.76 14.58 -21.86
C GLU A 53 24.34 15.07 -22.15
N MET A 54 23.52 14.23 -22.78
CA MET A 54 22.08 14.49 -22.96
C MET A 54 21.29 13.98 -21.77
N PRO A 55 20.34 14.77 -21.27
CA PRO A 55 19.57 14.39 -20.12
C PRO A 55 18.53 13.33 -20.47
N VAL A 56 18.53 12.31 -19.67
CA VAL A 56 17.52 11.27 -19.61
C VAL A 56 16.32 11.82 -18.87
N LEU A 57 15.17 11.95 -19.54
CA LEU A 57 13.94 12.34 -18.85
C LEU A 57 13.37 11.15 -18.08
N PRO A 58 13.21 11.28 -16.78
CA PRO A 58 12.64 10.22 -15.97
C PRO A 58 11.18 9.96 -16.31
N LEU A 59 10.84 8.72 -16.63
CA LEU A 59 9.48 8.24 -16.63
C LEU A 59 9.05 8.05 -15.18
N ALA A 60 8.33 9.05 -14.68
CA ALA A 60 7.48 9.03 -13.49
C ALA A 60 7.92 8.13 -12.32
N SER A 61 8.79 8.64 -11.47
CA SER A 61 8.98 8.18 -10.08
C SER A 61 7.73 8.29 -9.19
N HIS A 62 6.58 8.66 -9.77
CA HIS A 62 5.36 8.99 -9.05
C HIS A 62 4.34 7.85 -8.98
N ALA A 63 4.63 6.70 -9.58
CA ALA A 63 3.86 5.48 -9.36
C ALA A 63 4.08 4.89 -7.95
N SER A 64 5.18 5.22 -7.27
CA SER A 64 5.60 4.61 -6.02
C SER A 64 4.59 4.73 -4.88
N SER A 65 3.95 5.89 -4.70
CA SER A 65 2.95 6.04 -3.61
C SER A 65 1.67 5.25 -3.86
N PHE A 66 1.35 5.00 -5.12
CA PHE A 66 0.16 4.25 -5.51
C PHE A 66 0.40 2.74 -5.43
N ASP A 67 1.52 2.25 -5.95
CA ASP A 67 1.90 0.84 -5.87
C ASP A 67 2.08 0.43 -4.41
N GLU A 68 2.64 1.29 -3.56
CA GLU A 68 2.72 1.11 -2.11
C GLU A 68 1.33 1.02 -1.44
N GLN A 69 0.35 1.81 -1.87
CA GLN A 69 -1.02 1.74 -1.36
C GLN A 69 -1.72 0.43 -1.78
N ILE A 70 -1.48 -0.04 -3.00
CA ILE A 70 -1.99 -1.32 -3.50
C ILE A 70 -1.32 -2.47 -2.75
N ASP A 71 -0.02 -2.41 -2.52
CA ASP A 71 0.71 -3.39 -1.75
C ASP A 71 0.23 -3.48 -0.31
N ASN A 72 -0.03 -2.34 0.33
CA ASN A 72 -0.63 -2.31 1.66
C ASN A 72 -2.05 -2.89 1.68
N ALA A 73 -2.87 -2.60 0.67
CA ALA A 73 -4.20 -3.19 0.54
C ALA A 73 -4.13 -4.70 0.30
N PHE A 74 -3.15 -5.16 -0.48
CA PHE A 74 -2.92 -6.57 -0.73
C PHE A 74 -2.39 -7.32 0.49
N ARG A 75 -1.44 -6.73 1.23
CA ARG A 75 -0.98 -7.28 2.53
C ARG A 75 -2.13 -7.45 3.53
N LEU A 76 -3.08 -6.50 3.54
CA LEU A 76 -4.30 -6.61 4.34
C LEU A 76 -5.21 -7.76 3.89
N LEU A 77 -5.32 -8.00 2.58
CA LEU A 77 -6.09 -9.13 2.04
C LEU A 77 -5.44 -10.48 2.31
N GLN A 78 -4.13 -10.59 2.22
CA GLN A 78 -3.41 -11.81 2.58
C GLN A 78 -3.56 -12.12 4.08
N ARG A 79 -3.59 -11.10 4.93
CA ARG A 79 -3.88 -11.23 6.37
C ARG A 79 -5.34 -11.62 6.64
N ALA A 80 -6.26 -11.30 5.73
CA ALA A 80 -7.68 -11.65 5.82
C ALA A 80 -8.05 -13.01 5.20
N SER A 81 -7.13 -13.75 4.61
CA SER A 81 -7.36 -15.12 4.15
C SER A 81 -7.66 -16.07 5.32
N PRO A 82 -8.73 -16.90 5.26
CA PRO A 82 -9.25 -17.63 6.44
C PRO A 82 -8.27 -18.62 7.09
N LYS A 83 -7.20 -19.04 6.43
CA LYS A 83 -6.11 -19.85 7.04
C LYS A 83 -4.99 -19.01 7.68
N ARG A 84 -5.02 -17.68 7.54
CA ARG A 84 -4.12 -16.72 8.15
C ARG A 84 -4.85 -15.46 8.69
N ALA A 85 -6.16 -15.44 8.67
CA ALA A 85 -6.99 -14.49 9.40
C ALA A 85 -6.94 -14.69 10.92
N ALA A 86 -6.04 -15.48 11.38
CA ALA A 86 -5.41 -15.17 12.62
C ALA A 86 -4.54 -13.92 12.39
N THR A 87 -5.16 -12.76 12.22
CA THR A 87 -4.63 -11.62 12.95
C THR A 87 -4.40 -12.18 14.33
N PRO A 88 -3.16 -12.28 14.75
CA PRO A 88 -2.80 -13.18 15.84
C PRO A 88 -3.46 -12.86 17.15
N VAL A 89 -4.39 -11.97 17.15
CA VAL A 89 -4.96 -11.42 18.38
C VAL A 89 -6.34 -11.95 18.71
N VAL A 90 -7.08 -12.50 17.76
CA VAL A 90 -8.40 -13.07 18.07
C VAL A 90 -8.53 -14.54 17.68
N ALA A 91 -7.65 -15.06 16.84
CA ALA A 91 -7.81 -16.41 16.26
C ALA A 91 -6.80 -17.46 16.73
N SER A 92 -5.93 -17.19 17.69
CA SER A 92 -5.02 -18.20 18.24
C SER A 92 -5.39 -18.71 19.62
N VAL A 93 -6.61 -18.50 20.07
CA VAL A 93 -7.22 -19.42 21.03
C VAL A 93 -7.78 -20.58 20.21
N GLY A 94 -6.88 -21.20 19.42
CA GLY A 94 -7.14 -22.43 18.74
C GLY A 94 -7.01 -23.56 19.73
N LYS A 95 -8.08 -24.36 19.86
CA LYS A 95 -8.13 -25.61 20.60
C LYS A 95 -7.40 -25.57 21.97
N VAL A 96 -7.93 -24.80 22.86
CA VAL A 96 -8.17 -25.31 24.19
C VAL A 96 -9.45 -26.13 24.04
N GLU A 97 -9.40 -27.39 24.41
CA GLU A 97 -10.58 -28.22 24.58
C GLU A 97 -11.74 -27.39 25.13
N GLU A 98 -12.93 -27.69 24.66
CA GLU A 98 -14.20 -27.23 25.23
C GLU A 98 -14.22 -27.47 26.73
N THR A 99 -13.47 -26.70 27.45
CA THR A 99 -13.81 -26.38 28.82
C THR A 99 -14.61 -25.09 28.71
N GLU A 100 -15.90 -25.20 28.97
CA GLU A 100 -16.88 -24.16 29.13
C GLU A 100 -16.23 -22.84 29.55
N ILE A 101 -15.88 -22.00 28.59
CA ILE A 101 -15.70 -20.59 28.87
C ILE A 101 -17.13 -20.09 29.00
N LYS A 102 -17.66 -20.23 30.18
CA LYS A 102 -18.77 -19.39 30.58
C LYS A 102 -18.50 -18.00 30.06
N PRO A 103 -19.47 -17.35 29.40
CA PRO A 103 -19.34 -15.96 29.03
C PRO A 103 -18.70 -15.27 30.21
N VAL A 104 -17.66 -14.50 29.97
CA VAL A 104 -17.07 -13.67 31.00
C VAL A 104 -18.18 -12.74 31.40
N ALA A 105 -18.95 -13.26 32.30
CA ALA A 105 -19.95 -12.51 32.96
C ALA A 105 -19.27 -11.31 33.57
N THR A 106 -19.65 -10.18 33.12
CA THR A 106 -19.66 -8.93 33.86
C THR A 106 -20.49 -9.10 35.17
N HIS A 107 -20.62 -10.31 35.60
CA HIS A 107 -21.41 -10.68 36.75
C HIS A 107 -20.54 -10.98 37.95
N LYS A 108 -19.98 -9.93 38.54
CA LYS A 108 -20.20 -9.85 39.99
C LYS A 108 -21.58 -9.24 40.18
N LYS A 109 -22.51 -10.12 40.43
CA LYS A 109 -23.80 -9.79 40.97
C LYS A 109 -23.67 -8.75 42.09
N PHE A 110 -24.27 -7.60 41.88
CA PHE A 110 -24.93 -6.92 42.98
C PHE A 110 -26.26 -7.65 43.18
N SER A 111 -26.29 -8.63 44.02
CA SER A 111 -27.52 -9.11 44.61
C SER A 111 -27.20 -9.89 45.88
N ASN A 112 -27.84 -9.48 46.90
CA ASN A 112 -27.94 -10.13 48.22
C ASN A 112 -28.38 -11.58 48.07
N GLU A 113 -27.85 -12.35 49.01
CA GLU A 113 -28.16 -13.74 49.37
C GLU A 113 -29.62 -14.16 49.23
N THR A 114 -29.85 -15.34 48.73
CA THR A 114 -30.40 -16.43 49.53
C THR A 114 -30.45 -17.75 48.76
N ALA A 115 -30.26 -18.83 49.49
CA ALA A 115 -29.97 -20.18 49.10
C ALA A 115 -31.17 -20.98 48.55
N SER A 116 -30.79 -22.12 47.96
CA SER A 116 -31.49 -23.43 47.96
C SER A 116 -31.87 -23.99 46.57
N GLY A 117 -31.17 -25.01 46.11
CA GLY A 117 -31.65 -26.41 46.17
C GLY A 117 -32.21 -26.97 44.84
N ALA A 118 -31.48 -27.97 44.34
CA ALA A 118 -31.95 -29.24 43.74
C ALA A 118 -32.57 -29.27 42.30
N ASP A 119 -31.85 -29.84 41.40
CA ASP A 119 -31.99 -31.19 40.78
C ASP A 119 -32.95 -31.37 39.57
N ALA A 120 -32.41 -32.05 38.58
CA ALA A 120 -32.99 -33.03 37.66
C ALA A 120 -33.46 -32.66 36.23
N SER A 121 -32.69 -33.23 35.33
CA SER A 121 -33.11 -34.04 34.15
C SER A 121 -33.63 -33.38 32.85
N VAL A 122 -32.91 -33.74 31.77
CA VAL A 122 -33.19 -33.68 30.34
C VAL A 122 -34.42 -34.54 29.95
N PRO A 123 -35.19 -34.23 28.91
CA PRO A 123 -34.85 -34.85 27.62
C PRO A 123 -35.05 -33.96 26.37
N SER A 124 -34.36 -34.43 25.30
CA SER A 124 -34.42 -33.99 23.89
C SER A 124 -35.81 -34.11 23.28
N GLU A 125 -36.19 -33.18 22.45
CA GLU A 125 -36.98 -33.48 21.23
C GLU A 125 -36.84 -32.40 20.14
N THR A 126 -36.60 -32.88 18.94
CA THR A 126 -36.61 -32.23 17.63
C THR A 126 -37.98 -31.70 17.27
N VAL A 127 -38.15 -30.43 16.87
CA VAL A 127 -39.25 -30.01 15.98
C VAL A 127 -38.82 -28.88 15.01
N ALA A 128 -39.11 -29.13 13.80
CA ALA A 128 -39.20 -28.43 12.53
C ALA A 128 -39.22 -26.89 12.49
N ALA A 129 -38.60 -26.40 11.39
CA ALA A 129 -38.71 -25.05 10.84
C ALA A 129 -40.17 -24.75 10.38
N GLY A 130 -40.68 -23.62 10.81
CA GLY A 130 -41.98 -23.08 10.43
C GLY A 130 -42.53 -22.15 11.50
N GLU A 131 -42.87 -20.90 11.12
CA GLU A 131 -43.48 -19.88 11.98
C GLU A 131 -42.54 -18.98 12.81
N ALA A 132 -41.82 -18.13 12.14
CA ALA A 132 -41.10 -16.99 12.76
C ALA A 132 -41.80 -15.64 12.47
N ALA A 133 -43.12 -15.57 12.48
CA ALA A 133 -43.86 -14.32 12.25
C ALA A 133 -44.99 -13.99 13.24
N GLU A 134 -45.20 -14.79 14.27
CA GLU A 134 -46.30 -14.52 15.23
C GLU A 134 -45.96 -14.69 16.72
N ALA A 135 -44.72 -14.46 17.15
CA ALA A 135 -44.36 -14.52 18.56
C ALA A 135 -43.90 -13.15 19.13
N VAL A 136 -44.54 -12.09 18.75
CA VAL A 136 -44.35 -10.74 19.36
C VAL A 136 -45.60 -10.33 20.12
N SER A 137 -46.28 -11.24 20.75
CA SER A 137 -47.41 -10.89 21.63
C SER A 137 -47.54 -11.76 22.88
N ASP A 138 -46.41 -12.10 23.53
CA ASP A 138 -46.50 -12.52 24.92
C ASP A 138 -45.46 -11.74 25.75
N GLY A 139 -45.93 -10.69 26.39
CA GLY A 139 -45.16 -9.71 27.16
C GLY A 139 -44.60 -10.23 28.46
N ASN A 140 -43.73 -11.23 28.43
CA ASN A 140 -42.95 -11.65 29.59
C ASN A 140 -41.61 -12.32 29.19
N ALA A 141 -40.90 -11.76 28.25
CA ALA A 141 -39.46 -12.02 28.18
C ALA A 141 -38.87 -11.39 29.44
N SER A 142 -38.48 -12.21 30.41
CA SER A 142 -37.88 -11.69 31.63
C SER A 142 -36.65 -10.84 31.28
N LEU A 143 -36.43 -9.74 31.98
CA LEU A 143 -35.27 -8.86 31.80
C LEU A 143 -33.97 -9.67 31.73
N GLU A 144 -33.85 -10.69 32.62
CA GLU A 144 -32.72 -11.62 32.65
C GLU A 144 -32.54 -12.40 31.34
N GLY A 145 -33.63 -12.85 30.71
CA GLY A 145 -33.58 -13.56 29.44
C GLY A 145 -33.07 -12.69 28.28
N LEU A 146 -33.45 -11.40 28.26
CA LEU A 146 -32.94 -10.44 27.29
C LEU A 146 -31.45 -10.12 27.50
N GLU A 147 -31.02 -9.98 28.75
CA GLU A 147 -29.61 -9.76 29.10
C GLU A 147 -28.72 -10.94 28.67
N GLU A 148 -29.20 -12.17 28.90
CA GLU A 148 -28.50 -13.38 28.46
C GLU A 148 -28.40 -13.44 26.93
N GLN A 149 -29.48 -13.10 26.24
CA GLN A 149 -29.48 -13.06 24.76
C GLN A 149 -28.55 -11.98 24.22
N ILE A 150 -28.52 -10.77 24.82
CA ILE A 150 -27.57 -9.70 24.48
C ILE A 150 -26.14 -10.21 24.65
N ASN A 151 -25.81 -10.83 25.77
CA ASN A 151 -24.49 -11.39 26.03
C ASN A 151 -24.11 -12.46 24.99
N ARG A 152 -25.06 -13.37 24.69
CA ARG A 152 -24.87 -14.40 23.66
C ARG A 152 -24.59 -13.78 22.28
N ASP A 153 -25.40 -12.80 21.85
CA ASP A 153 -25.24 -12.14 20.55
C ASP A 153 -23.94 -11.34 20.45
N VAL A 154 -23.47 -10.71 21.51
CA VAL A 154 -22.16 -10.07 21.57
C VAL A 154 -21.04 -11.09 21.39
N VAL A 155 -21.08 -12.23 22.10
CA VAL A 155 -20.06 -13.29 22.02
C VAL A 155 -20.06 -13.96 20.66
N THR A 156 -21.23 -14.28 20.10
CA THR A 156 -21.38 -14.92 18.78
C THR A 156 -21.25 -13.92 17.63
N ARG A 157 -21.16 -12.61 17.95
CA ARG A 157 -21.09 -11.52 16.95
C ARG A 157 -22.31 -11.46 16.02
N ASN A 158 -23.47 -11.80 16.53
CA ASN A 158 -24.72 -11.71 15.80
C ASN A 158 -25.27 -10.28 15.84
N TRP A 159 -24.64 -9.41 15.04
CA TRP A 159 -24.87 -7.96 15.09
C TRP A 159 -26.25 -7.54 14.58
N ASP A 160 -26.85 -8.31 13.68
CA ASP A 160 -28.16 -7.97 13.09
C ASP A 160 -29.28 -8.13 14.13
N THR A 161 -29.29 -9.26 14.87
CA THR A 161 -30.26 -9.49 15.94
C THR A 161 -29.97 -8.58 17.13
N LEU A 162 -28.71 -8.38 17.50
CA LEU A 162 -28.31 -7.52 18.60
C LEU A 162 -28.82 -6.09 18.44
N LYS A 163 -28.87 -5.55 17.22
CA LYS A 163 -29.38 -4.20 16.98
C LYS A 163 -30.83 -4.05 17.43
N THR A 164 -31.69 -4.96 16.98
CA THR A 164 -33.13 -4.96 17.33
C THR A 164 -33.34 -5.23 18.84
N LEU A 165 -32.53 -6.14 19.37
CA LEU A 165 -32.61 -6.51 20.79
C LEU A 165 -32.23 -5.34 21.72
N LEU A 166 -31.19 -4.55 21.37
CA LEU A 166 -30.80 -3.36 22.12
C LEU A 166 -31.88 -2.26 22.10
N GLU A 167 -32.59 -2.09 20.98
CA GLU A 167 -33.70 -1.14 20.88
C GLU A 167 -34.84 -1.53 21.82
N SER A 168 -35.23 -2.83 21.87
CA SER A 168 -36.25 -3.36 22.77
C SER A 168 -35.81 -3.31 24.25
N TYR A 169 -34.56 -3.69 24.53
CA TYR A 169 -33.99 -3.68 25.88
C TYR A 169 -33.95 -2.26 26.48
N ARG A 170 -33.59 -1.26 25.70
CA ARG A 170 -33.53 0.14 26.13
C ARG A 170 -34.91 0.71 26.52
N ALA A 171 -35.97 0.15 25.95
CA ALA A 171 -37.34 0.59 26.25
C ALA A 171 -37.86 0.11 27.62
N LEU A 172 -37.16 -0.84 28.26
CA LEU A 172 -37.53 -1.33 29.57
C LEU A 172 -37.11 -0.36 30.67
N PRO A 173 -37.94 -0.17 31.73
CA PRO A 173 -37.63 0.80 32.80
C PRO A 173 -36.39 0.42 33.61
N ASP A 174 -36.11 -0.86 33.76
CA ASP A 174 -35.06 -1.40 34.64
C ASP A 174 -33.85 -1.95 33.85
N PHE A 175 -33.65 -1.49 32.60
CA PHE A 175 -32.49 -1.94 31.79
C PHE A 175 -31.17 -1.53 32.44
N ASN A 176 -30.13 -2.37 32.26
CA ASN A 176 -28.77 -2.09 32.72
C ASN A 176 -28.03 -1.22 31.72
N PRO A 177 -27.75 0.08 32.01
CA PRO A 177 -27.08 0.98 31.07
C PRO A 177 -25.65 0.53 30.71
N VAL A 178 -24.97 -0.16 31.64
CA VAL A 178 -23.59 -0.64 31.40
C VAL A 178 -23.60 -1.75 30.36
N LEU A 179 -24.48 -2.73 30.49
CA LEU A 179 -24.63 -3.81 29.51
C LEU A 179 -25.07 -3.27 28.16
N HIS A 180 -26.07 -2.37 28.14
CA HIS A 180 -26.52 -1.72 26.89
C HIS A 180 -25.38 -1.01 26.17
N ASP A 181 -24.64 -0.12 26.86
CA ASP A 181 -23.59 0.67 26.27
C ASP A 181 -22.37 -0.19 25.85
N TYR A 182 -22.10 -1.27 26.61
CA TYR A 182 -21.06 -2.25 26.26
C TYR A 182 -21.41 -2.98 24.96
N ALA A 183 -22.62 -3.52 24.86
CA ALA A 183 -23.10 -4.23 23.68
C ALA A 183 -23.23 -3.29 22.45
N LEU A 184 -23.79 -2.08 22.67
CA LEU A 184 -23.88 -1.05 21.63
C LEU A 184 -22.48 -0.64 21.11
N GLY A 185 -21.49 -0.53 21.99
CA GLY A 185 -20.12 -0.25 21.63
C GLY A 185 -19.52 -1.35 20.74
N GLY A 186 -19.77 -2.63 21.05
CA GLY A 186 -19.41 -3.76 20.20
C GLY A 186 -20.06 -3.68 18.80
N LEU A 187 -21.37 -3.37 18.76
CA LEU A 187 -22.10 -3.14 17.50
C LEU A 187 -21.52 -1.96 16.70
N ARG A 188 -21.21 -0.82 17.33
CA ARG A 188 -20.61 0.33 16.65
C ARG A 188 -19.22 0.01 16.09
N ARG A 189 -18.43 -0.76 16.84
CA ARG A 189 -17.13 -1.28 16.36
C ARG A 189 -17.28 -2.12 15.09
N SER A 190 -18.26 -3.05 15.07
CA SER A 190 -18.52 -3.89 13.88
C SER A 190 -18.92 -3.06 12.65
N GLN A 191 -19.61 -1.95 12.85
CA GLN A 191 -20.00 -0.99 11.83
C GLN A 191 -18.88 -0.02 11.41
N LEU A 192 -17.65 -0.23 11.87
CA LEU A 192 -16.48 0.66 11.65
C LEU A 192 -16.66 2.07 12.27
N ARG A 193 -17.61 2.24 13.19
CA ARG A 193 -17.87 3.49 13.92
C ARG A 193 -17.04 3.55 15.21
N HIS A 194 -15.72 3.33 15.09
CA HIS A 194 -14.81 3.21 16.23
C HIS A 194 -14.83 4.41 17.17
N GLY A 195 -15.02 5.63 16.66
CA GLY A 195 -15.10 6.83 17.49
C GLY A 195 -16.27 6.77 18.49
N GLU A 196 -17.45 6.31 18.05
CA GLU A 196 -18.63 6.14 18.89
C GLU A 196 -18.43 5.01 19.89
N ALA A 197 -17.88 3.87 19.43
CA ALA A 197 -17.56 2.75 20.31
C ALA A 197 -16.62 3.17 21.45
N VAL A 198 -15.53 3.88 21.13
CA VAL A 198 -14.58 4.43 22.12
C VAL A 198 -15.28 5.39 23.09
N SER A 199 -16.21 6.23 22.61
CA SER A 199 -16.95 7.17 23.46
C SER A 199 -17.86 6.44 24.47
N LEU A 200 -18.58 5.39 24.02
CA LEU A 200 -19.42 4.57 24.88
C LEU A 200 -18.61 3.89 26.00
N TYR A 201 -17.49 3.24 25.64
CA TYR A 201 -16.64 2.56 26.62
C TYR A 201 -15.95 3.54 27.58
N ARG A 202 -15.58 4.74 27.15
CA ARG A 202 -15.13 5.80 28.06
C ARG A 202 -16.23 6.25 29.01
N GLY A 203 -17.48 6.32 28.55
CA GLY A 203 -18.65 6.63 29.38
C GLY A 203 -18.87 5.58 30.47
N ILE A 204 -18.74 4.30 30.14
CA ILE A 204 -18.80 3.20 31.11
C ILE A 204 -17.69 3.35 32.17
N LEU A 205 -16.44 3.51 31.72
CA LEU A 205 -15.28 3.57 32.61
C LEU A 205 -15.18 4.85 33.44
N ALA A 206 -15.86 5.93 33.03
CA ALA A 206 -15.99 7.12 33.86
C ALA A 206 -16.88 6.89 35.10
N LYS A 207 -17.88 6.00 35.00
CA LYS A 207 -18.78 5.64 36.11
C LYS A 207 -18.25 4.43 36.89
N HIS A 208 -17.58 3.51 36.20
CA HIS A 208 -17.11 2.23 36.75
C HIS A 208 -15.63 2.02 36.37
N PRO A 209 -14.69 2.73 37.02
CA PRO A 209 -13.28 2.70 36.66
C PRO A 209 -12.56 1.39 37.00
N ASP A 210 -13.16 0.52 37.76
CA ASP A 210 -12.67 -0.80 38.19
C ASP A 210 -12.90 -1.92 37.18
N LEU A 211 -13.71 -1.68 36.12
CA LEU A 211 -14.05 -2.69 35.15
C LEU A 211 -12.86 -2.97 34.18
N ALA A 212 -12.09 -4.03 34.47
CA ALA A 212 -10.90 -4.40 33.72
C ALA A 212 -11.20 -4.84 32.28
N TYR A 213 -12.25 -5.61 32.03
CA TYR A 213 -12.61 -6.12 30.70
C TYR A 213 -13.09 -5.02 29.75
N PRO A 214 -14.03 -4.14 30.11
CA PRO A 214 -14.35 -2.98 29.29
C PRO A 214 -13.15 -2.06 29.02
N ARG A 215 -12.22 -1.93 29.98
CA ARG A 215 -10.98 -1.20 29.79
C ARG A 215 -10.05 -1.87 28.77
N PHE A 216 -9.93 -3.20 28.82
CA PHE A 216 -9.18 -3.97 27.83
C PHE A 216 -9.79 -3.78 26.43
N ASP A 217 -11.11 -3.93 26.29
CA ASP A 217 -11.81 -3.75 25.03
C ASP A 217 -11.67 -2.31 24.49
N LEU A 218 -11.72 -1.30 25.35
CA LEU A 218 -11.43 0.08 24.98
C LEU A 218 -10.01 0.20 24.39
N GLY A 219 -9.01 -0.40 25.04
CA GLY A 219 -7.64 -0.44 24.54
C GLY A 219 -7.53 -1.11 23.17
N VAL A 220 -8.24 -2.21 22.96
CA VAL A 220 -8.30 -2.90 21.65
C VAL A 220 -8.96 -2.02 20.59
N MET A 221 -10.10 -1.38 20.89
CA MET A 221 -10.77 -0.46 19.96
C MET A 221 -9.89 0.73 19.58
N MET A 222 -9.17 1.29 20.55
CA MET A 222 -8.21 2.37 20.29
C MET A 222 -7.03 1.90 19.42
N PHE A 223 -6.54 0.67 19.62
CA PHE A 223 -5.51 0.07 18.77
C PHE A 223 -5.99 -0.08 17.33
N GLU A 224 -7.18 -0.62 17.12
CA GLU A 224 -7.78 -0.74 15.78
C GLU A 224 -7.97 0.64 15.13
N ASN A 225 -8.38 1.62 15.91
CA ASN A 225 -8.56 3.01 15.49
C ASN A 225 -7.26 3.82 15.39
N LYS A 226 -6.09 3.15 15.51
CA LYS A 226 -4.75 3.74 15.39
C LYS A 226 -4.38 4.77 16.47
N GLN A 227 -5.06 4.78 17.60
CA GLN A 227 -4.77 5.60 18.77
C GLN A 227 -3.77 4.84 19.68
N TYR A 228 -2.56 4.59 19.19
CA TYR A 228 -1.61 3.65 19.80
C TYR A 228 -1.12 4.07 21.18
N ARG A 229 -0.95 5.38 21.40
CA ARG A 229 -0.51 5.91 22.69
C ARG A 229 -1.54 5.66 23.78
N GLU A 230 -2.80 5.98 23.51
CA GLU A 230 -3.94 5.78 24.39
C GLU A 230 -4.23 4.29 24.58
N ALA A 231 -4.22 3.51 23.48
CA ALA A 231 -4.40 2.06 23.53
C ALA A 231 -3.39 1.39 24.47
N LYS A 232 -2.10 1.80 24.37
CA LYS A 232 -1.03 1.29 25.23
C LYS A 232 -1.31 1.61 26.71
N ALA A 233 -1.82 2.80 27.00
CA ALA A 233 -2.14 3.21 28.37
C ALA A 233 -3.31 2.38 28.94
N GLU A 234 -4.41 2.22 28.20
CA GLU A 234 -5.58 1.47 28.68
C GLU A 234 -5.27 -0.03 28.83
N LEU A 235 -4.54 -0.64 27.87
CA LEU A 235 -4.13 -2.06 27.97
C LEU A 235 -3.23 -2.32 29.18
N LYS A 236 -2.26 -1.40 29.46
CA LYS A 236 -1.41 -1.53 30.65
C LYS A 236 -2.18 -1.40 31.95
N ARG A 237 -3.20 -0.53 32.00
CA ARG A 237 -4.05 -0.37 33.18
C ARG A 237 -4.97 -1.56 33.41
N ALA A 238 -5.51 -2.15 32.33
CA ALA A 238 -6.38 -3.31 32.43
C ALA A 238 -5.64 -4.59 32.85
N LYS A 239 -4.41 -4.78 32.35
CA LYS A 239 -3.67 -6.04 32.44
C LYS A 239 -3.58 -6.66 33.84
N PRO A 240 -3.28 -5.94 34.94
CA PRO A 240 -3.14 -6.55 36.26
C PRO A 240 -4.39 -7.27 36.76
N ASP A 241 -5.59 -6.77 36.38
CA ASP A 241 -6.87 -7.25 36.86
C ASP A 241 -7.54 -8.26 35.92
N LEU A 242 -6.85 -8.64 34.84
CA LEU A 242 -7.32 -9.64 33.89
C LEU A 242 -6.88 -11.06 34.29
N GLN A 243 -7.61 -12.06 33.84
CA GLN A 243 -7.21 -13.46 33.96
C GLN A 243 -5.97 -13.77 33.09
N PRO A 244 -5.14 -14.77 33.44
CA PRO A 244 -3.86 -15.06 32.75
C PRO A 244 -3.94 -15.17 31.22
N PRO A 245 -4.94 -15.82 30.61
CA PRO A 245 -5.06 -15.85 29.13
C PRO A 245 -5.27 -14.46 28.52
N MET A 246 -6.04 -13.59 29.20
CA MET A 246 -6.32 -12.23 28.77
C MET A 246 -5.10 -11.30 28.99
N GLN A 247 -4.30 -11.55 30.04
CA GLN A 247 -3.02 -10.86 30.23
C GLN A 247 -2.06 -11.14 29.06
N GLN A 248 -1.97 -12.40 28.63
CA GLN A 248 -1.16 -12.77 27.45
C GLN A 248 -1.69 -12.10 26.18
N LEU A 249 -3.00 -11.97 26.03
CA LEU A 249 -3.61 -11.27 24.91
C LEU A 249 -3.28 -9.77 24.95
N ALA A 250 -3.35 -9.14 26.14
CA ALA A 250 -2.93 -7.75 26.33
C ALA A 250 -1.45 -7.55 25.95
N ASP A 251 -0.56 -8.49 26.33
CA ASP A 251 0.85 -8.44 25.93
C ASP A 251 1.04 -8.51 24.41
N ARG A 252 0.28 -9.34 23.72
CA ARG A 252 0.31 -9.40 22.25
C ARG A 252 -0.11 -8.08 21.61
N TYR A 253 -1.14 -7.41 22.13
CA TYR A 253 -1.52 -6.07 21.65
C TYR A 253 -0.44 -5.03 21.92
N LEU A 254 0.14 -5.04 23.13
CA LEU A 254 1.24 -4.14 23.48
C LEU A 254 2.46 -4.34 22.56
N ALA A 255 2.84 -5.59 22.31
CA ALA A 255 3.90 -5.92 21.35
C ALA A 255 3.55 -5.48 19.91
N SER A 256 2.30 -5.63 19.49
CA SER A 256 1.83 -5.17 18.18
C SER A 256 1.89 -3.65 18.04
N ILE A 257 1.57 -2.90 19.10
CA ILE A 257 1.72 -1.44 19.14
C ILE A 257 3.19 -1.03 19.01
N GLU A 258 4.10 -1.72 19.69
CA GLU A 258 5.53 -1.45 19.62
C GLU A 258 6.10 -1.77 18.24
N SER A 259 5.73 -2.93 17.69
CA SER A 259 6.11 -3.34 16.35
C SER A 259 5.62 -2.36 15.27
N ALA A 260 4.37 -1.89 15.38
CA ALA A 260 3.79 -0.92 14.44
C ALA A 260 4.49 0.44 14.44
N GLN A 261 5.22 0.77 15.49
CA GLN A 261 5.95 2.03 15.66
C GLN A 261 7.47 1.85 15.68
N SER A 262 7.96 0.63 15.44
CA SER A 262 9.39 0.35 15.30
C SER A 262 9.93 0.82 13.96
N TRP A 263 11.25 0.83 13.84
CA TRP A 263 11.92 1.00 12.56
C TRP A 263 11.56 -0.15 11.63
N GLN A 264 11.15 0.17 10.42
CA GLN A 264 10.79 -0.78 9.36
C GLN A 264 11.88 -0.73 8.28
N PRO A 265 12.89 -1.59 8.35
CA PRO A 265 13.86 -1.72 7.28
C PRO A 265 13.25 -2.49 6.12
N ASP A 266 13.65 -2.11 4.90
CA ASP A 266 13.37 -2.87 3.69
C ASP A 266 14.64 -3.04 2.85
N VAL A 267 14.75 -4.17 2.19
CA VAL A 267 15.83 -4.47 1.24
C VAL A 267 15.25 -5.25 0.09
N SER A 268 15.61 -4.84 -1.11
CA SER A 268 15.26 -5.54 -2.34
C SER A 268 16.50 -5.80 -3.19
N LEU A 269 16.52 -6.94 -3.85
CA LEU A 269 17.57 -7.33 -4.79
C LEU A 269 16.95 -8.10 -5.94
N GLN A 270 17.27 -7.70 -7.17
CA GLN A 270 16.69 -8.26 -8.36
C GLN A 270 17.73 -8.33 -9.46
N TYR A 271 17.87 -9.49 -10.13
CA TYR A 271 18.57 -9.54 -11.40
C TYR A 271 17.72 -8.86 -12.48
N GLU A 272 18.30 -7.95 -13.23
CA GLU A 272 17.64 -7.21 -14.30
C GLU A 272 18.33 -7.45 -15.63
N GLN A 273 17.54 -7.77 -16.64
CA GLN A 273 17.95 -7.84 -18.03
C GLN A 273 17.01 -6.97 -18.84
N THR A 274 17.55 -6.04 -19.63
CA THR A 274 16.80 -5.18 -20.52
C THR A 274 17.33 -5.25 -21.94
N ASP A 275 16.44 -5.15 -22.91
CA ASP A 275 16.77 -5.10 -24.34
C ASP A 275 16.93 -3.68 -24.87
N ASN A 276 16.68 -2.67 -24.03
CA ASN A 276 16.70 -1.26 -24.41
C ASN A 276 17.06 -0.37 -23.21
N VAL A 277 18.30 -0.49 -22.71
CA VAL A 277 18.75 0.28 -21.54
C VAL A 277 18.81 1.79 -21.83
N ASN A 278 19.16 2.16 -23.05
CA ASN A 278 19.23 3.56 -23.48
C ASN A 278 17.89 4.14 -23.93
N ASN A 279 16.78 3.41 -23.80
CA ASN A 279 15.43 3.83 -24.18
C ASN A 279 15.31 4.40 -25.60
N ALA A 280 16.13 3.91 -26.51
CA ALA A 280 16.13 4.33 -27.90
C ALA A 280 14.84 3.88 -28.60
N SER A 281 14.50 4.59 -29.67
CA SER A 281 13.49 4.13 -30.62
C SER A 281 13.96 2.87 -31.33
N SER A 282 13.07 1.90 -31.53
CA SER A 282 13.35 0.66 -32.27
C SER A 282 13.53 0.85 -33.79
N GLU A 283 13.17 2.01 -34.30
CA GLU A 283 13.29 2.37 -35.72
C GLU A 283 14.75 2.61 -36.10
N ARG A 284 15.24 1.95 -37.12
CA ARG A 284 16.60 2.14 -37.64
C ARG A 284 16.69 3.30 -38.62
N VAL A 285 15.60 3.61 -39.28
CA VAL A 285 15.51 4.63 -40.32
C VAL A 285 14.56 5.72 -39.88
N ILE A 286 14.94 6.94 -40.02
CA ILE A 286 14.10 8.11 -39.80
C ILE A 286 13.78 8.72 -41.16
N GLU A 287 12.49 8.90 -41.45
CA GLU A 287 12.04 9.65 -42.62
C GLU A 287 11.80 11.12 -42.23
N TRP A 288 12.55 12.01 -42.87
CA TRP A 288 12.45 13.43 -42.59
C TRP A 288 12.67 14.27 -43.85
N ASN A 289 11.75 15.20 -44.10
CA ASN A 289 11.74 16.04 -45.30
C ASN A 289 11.90 15.26 -46.63
N GLY A 290 11.22 14.11 -46.73
CA GLY A 290 11.26 13.24 -47.89
C GLY A 290 12.58 12.48 -48.07
N ARG A 291 13.49 12.57 -47.11
CA ARG A 291 14.77 11.83 -47.10
C ARG A 291 14.78 10.77 -46.01
N ARG A 292 15.50 9.69 -46.27
CA ARG A 292 15.70 8.59 -45.33
C ARG A 292 17.07 8.70 -44.68
N TRP A 293 17.09 8.67 -43.35
CA TRP A 293 18.28 8.79 -42.53
C TRP A 293 18.48 7.54 -41.70
N ASN A 294 19.66 6.94 -41.75
CA ASN A 294 20.01 5.81 -40.91
C ASN A 294 20.56 6.30 -39.58
N LYS A 295 20.08 5.70 -38.48
CA LYS A 295 20.62 5.95 -37.14
C LYS A 295 22.01 5.32 -37.00
N THR A 296 22.87 5.95 -36.21
CA THR A 296 24.14 5.38 -35.77
C THR A 296 23.89 4.22 -34.79
N ALA A 297 24.87 3.35 -34.61
CA ALA A 297 24.77 2.21 -33.68
C ALA A 297 24.44 2.65 -32.26
N ASP A 298 25.01 3.76 -31.77
CA ASP A 298 24.77 4.30 -30.42
C ASP A 298 23.35 4.83 -30.20
N SER A 299 22.66 5.19 -31.28
CA SER A 299 21.27 5.64 -31.27
C SER A 299 20.25 4.49 -31.38
N LEU A 300 20.72 3.26 -31.53
CA LEU A 300 19.87 2.06 -31.52
C LEU A 300 19.71 1.51 -30.11
N THR A 301 18.75 0.60 -29.94
CA THR A 301 18.52 -0.07 -28.66
C THR A 301 19.75 -0.85 -28.20
N GLN A 302 20.16 -0.66 -26.96
CA GLN A 302 21.26 -1.35 -26.32
C GLN A 302 20.74 -2.29 -25.24
N LYS A 303 21.34 -3.48 -25.18
CA LYS A 303 21.03 -4.46 -24.12
C LYS A 303 21.88 -4.18 -22.90
N ALA A 304 21.34 -4.50 -21.72
CA ALA A 304 22.11 -4.45 -20.50
C ALA A 304 21.67 -5.52 -19.52
N HIS A 305 22.65 -5.98 -18.71
CA HIS A 305 22.45 -6.96 -17.66
C HIS A 305 22.99 -6.37 -16.35
N GLY A 306 22.25 -6.52 -15.27
CA GLY A 306 22.65 -5.91 -14.02
C GLY A 306 21.90 -6.43 -12.81
N ILE A 307 22.12 -5.76 -11.71
CA ILE A 307 21.41 -5.96 -10.47
C ILE A 307 20.73 -4.65 -10.09
N ARG A 308 19.41 -4.72 -9.91
CA ARG A 308 18.65 -3.66 -9.27
C ARG A 308 18.59 -3.94 -7.78
N TYR A 309 18.83 -2.93 -6.98
CA TYR A 309 18.83 -3.01 -5.54
C TYR A 309 18.06 -1.84 -4.94
N GLY A 310 17.49 -2.07 -3.79
CA GLY A 310 16.84 -1.05 -2.98
C GLY A 310 17.09 -1.34 -1.51
N THR A 311 17.26 -0.28 -0.74
CA THR A 311 17.33 -0.35 0.71
C THR A 311 16.61 0.85 1.29
N GLY A 312 15.87 0.60 2.35
CA GLY A 312 15.11 1.64 3.00
C GLY A 312 15.01 1.43 4.49
N ILE A 313 14.71 2.50 5.19
CA ILE A 313 14.31 2.46 6.57
C ILE A 313 13.25 3.52 6.79
N SER A 314 12.15 3.13 7.43
CA SER A 314 11.08 4.05 7.74
C SER A 314 10.58 3.86 9.17
N ARG A 315 9.97 4.90 9.71
CA ARG A 315 9.33 4.85 11.02
C ARG A 315 8.13 5.76 11.04
N GLU A 316 7.09 5.31 11.73
CA GLU A 316 5.87 6.06 11.98
C GLU A 316 5.54 5.99 13.47
N ILE A 317 5.47 7.14 14.13
CA ILE A 317 5.28 7.24 15.58
C ILE A 317 3.97 7.96 15.86
N ASN A 318 3.09 7.34 16.63
CA ASN A 318 1.88 7.97 17.12
C ASN A 318 2.21 8.95 18.25
N VAL A 319 1.87 10.23 18.05
CA VAL A 319 2.13 11.31 19.02
C VAL A 319 0.90 11.62 19.89
N GLY A 320 -0.22 10.95 19.65
CA GLY A 320 -1.47 11.04 20.38
C GLY A 320 -2.67 11.08 19.45
N GLY A 321 -3.81 10.51 19.88
CA GLY A 321 -5.00 10.39 19.05
C GLY A 321 -4.69 9.70 17.73
N HIS A 322 -5.07 10.34 16.65
CA HIS A 322 -4.85 9.87 15.27
C HIS A 322 -3.60 10.48 14.60
N HIS A 323 -2.78 11.22 15.34
CA HIS A 323 -1.67 11.98 14.83
C HIS A 323 -0.38 11.16 14.82
N PHE A 324 0.34 11.18 13.70
CA PHE A 324 1.59 10.45 13.50
C PHE A 324 2.65 11.36 12.90
N VAL A 325 3.88 11.15 13.32
CA VAL A 325 5.09 11.67 12.67
C VAL A 325 5.71 10.53 11.89
N TYR A 326 6.05 10.79 10.64
CA TYR A 326 6.64 9.84 9.71
C TYR A 326 8.04 10.30 9.28
N GLY A 327 8.97 9.37 9.15
CA GLY A 327 10.28 9.59 8.57
C GLY A 327 10.74 8.38 7.77
N SER A 328 11.44 8.60 6.64
CA SER A 328 12.06 7.54 5.86
C SER A 328 13.33 8.00 5.16
N LEU A 329 14.25 7.07 4.98
CA LEU A 329 15.43 7.18 4.14
C LEU A 329 15.47 5.98 3.22
N ASN A 330 15.47 6.21 1.91
CA ASN A 330 15.46 5.15 0.90
C ASN A 330 16.61 5.38 -0.08
N GLY A 331 17.29 4.31 -0.45
CA GLY A 331 18.32 4.28 -1.47
C GLY A 331 18.00 3.19 -2.48
N ASP A 332 17.93 3.54 -3.76
CA ASP A 332 17.60 2.63 -4.85
C ASP A 332 18.63 2.77 -5.95
N GLY A 333 18.81 1.70 -6.75
CA GLY A 333 19.68 1.79 -7.89
C GLY A 333 19.64 0.57 -8.78
N VAL A 334 20.26 0.71 -9.94
CA VAL A 334 20.58 -0.40 -10.82
C VAL A 334 22.05 -0.29 -11.24
N HIS A 335 22.76 -1.40 -11.16
CA HIS A 335 24.13 -1.53 -11.60
C HIS A 335 24.19 -2.51 -12.76
N TYR A 336 24.43 -1.98 -13.95
CA TYR A 336 24.70 -2.75 -15.17
C TYR A 336 26.20 -2.94 -15.31
N TRP A 337 26.66 -4.21 -15.44
CA TRP A 337 28.09 -4.50 -15.58
C TRP A 337 28.61 -4.38 -17.03
N ASP A 338 27.71 -4.40 -18.01
CA ASP A 338 27.99 -4.31 -19.44
C ASP A 338 27.64 -2.94 -20.06
N ASN A 339 26.96 -2.05 -19.31
CA ASN A 339 26.55 -0.73 -19.77
C ASN A 339 26.49 0.28 -18.62
N GLN A 340 27.64 0.56 -18.01
CA GLN A 340 27.77 1.32 -16.76
C GLN A 340 27.33 2.79 -16.87
N ASP A 341 27.34 3.38 -18.05
CA ASP A 341 26.83 4.75 -18.28
C ASP A 341 25.35 4.91 -17.95
N PHE A 342 24.61 3.81 -17.93
CA PHE A 342 23.20 3.76 -17.55
C PHE A 342 22.95 3.29 -16.12
N ASN A 343 24.02 3.19 -15.30
CA ASN A 343 23.86 2.94 -13.88
C ASN A 343 23.11 4.08 -13.23
N GLU A 344 22.00 3.77 -12.57
CA GLU A 344 21.16 4.74 -11.87
C GLU A 344 21.24 4.50 -10.37
N GLN A 345 21.27 5.58 -9.60
CA GLN A 345 21.19 5.54 -8.16
C GLN A 345 20.33 6.69 -7.67
N SER A 346 19.59 6.49 -6.60
CA SER A 346 18.86 7.54 -5.91
C SER A 346 19.02 7.43 -4.40
N LEU A 347 18.94 8.56 -3.71
CA LEU A 347 18.85 8.64 -2.27
C LEU A 347 17.76 9.64 -1.92
N ARG A 348 16.71 9.17 -1.26
CA ARG A 348 15.53 9.95 -0.88
C ARG A 348 15.37 10.00 0.63
N LEU A 349 15.27 11.21 1.16
CA LEU A 349 14.89 11.51 2.52
C LEU A 349 13.49 12.10 2.53
N ALA A 350 12.62 11.59 3.38
CA ALA A 350 11.28 12.13 3.56
C ALA A 350 10.91 12.18 5.03
N ALA A 351 10.22 13.25 5.43
CA ALA A 351 9.67 13.38 6.77
C ALA A 351 8.35 14.13 6.71
N GLY A 352 7.37 13.75 7.51
CA GLY A 352 6.05 14.36 7.38
C GLY A 352 5.09 13.98 8.49
N TYR A 353 3.89 14.44 8.30
CA TYR A 353 2.75 14.23 9.19
C TYR A 353 1.73 13.32 8.54
N LYS A 354 1.15 12.43 9.35
CA LYS A 354 0.00 11.60 8.94
C LYS A 354 -1.09 11.63 10.02
N ASN A 355 -2.34 11.61 9.59
CA ASN A 355 -3.50 11.37 10.44
C ASN A 355 -4.12 10.05 10.01
N ARG A 356 -4.29 9.10 10.94
CA ARG A 356 -4.74 7.74 10.63
C ARG A 356 -5.77 7.25 11.62
N SER A 357 -6.86 6.70 11.08
CA SER A 357 -7.88 5.97 11.86
C SER A 357 -8.16 4.60 11.23
N ALA A 358 -9.09 3.84 11.78
CA ALA A 358 -9.55 2.59 11.19
C ALA A 358 -10.15 2.75 9.79
N VAL A 359 -10.72 3.92 9.50
CA VAL A 359 -11.55 4.19 8.30
C VAL A 359 -10.85 5.05 7.28
N GLN A 360 -10.00 5.98 7.74
CA GLN A 360 -9.35 6.96 6.87
C GLN A 360 -7.90 7.22 7.26
N SER A 361 -7.11 7.62 6.28
CA SER A 361 -5.78 8.18 6.49
C SER A 361 -5.58 9.40 5.61
N PHE A 362 -4.81 10.36 6.11
CA PHE A 362 -4.35 11.54 5.40
C PHE A 362 -2.87 11.73 5.72
N GLY A 363 -2.06 12.08 4.73
CA GLY A 363 -0.63 12.31 4.90
C GLY A 363 -0.16 13.54 4.13
N VAL A 364 0.84 14.23 4.70
CA VAL A 364 1.58 15.31 4.04
C VAL A 364 3.05 15.07 4.32
N VAL A 365 3.80 14.72 3.26
CA VAL A 365 5.17 14.24 3.36
C VAL A 365 6.07 15.01 2.38
N PRO A 366 6.74 16.08 2.83
CA PRO A 366 7.84 16.67 2.09
C PRO A 366 9.02 15.69 1.95
N PHE A 367 9.76 15.84 0.86
CA PHE A 367 10.93 15.02 0.55
C PHE A 367 12.02 15.77 -0.19
N ALA A 368 13.23 15.25 -0.12
CA ALA A 368 14.37 15.61 -0.95
C ALA A 368 15.03 14.34 -1.49
N GLU A 369 15.42 14.35 -2.74
CA GLU A 369 16.01 13.23 -3.45
C GLU A 369 17.21 13.70 -4.27
N GLN A 370 18.29 12.92 -4.25
CA GLN A 370 19.46 13.11 -5.10
C GLN A 370 19.57 11.91 -6.03
N ASN A 371 19.70 12.18 -7.33
CA ASN A 371 19.83 11.15 -8.35
C ASN A 371 21.22 11.22 -9.01
N TRP A 372 21.77 10.05 -9.32
CA TRP A 372 23.03 9.87 -10.06
C TRP A 372 22.76 9.02 -11.30
N LEU A 373 23.50 9.30 -12.37
CA LEU A 373 23.51 8.54 -13.62
C LEU A 373 24.96 8.33 -14.05
N GLY A 374 25.34 7.09 -14.42
CA GLY A 374 26.71 6.74 -14.77
C GLY A 374 27.73 7.13 -13.68
N GLY A 375 27.35 7.06 -12.41
CA GLY A 375 28.19 7.44 -11.26
C GLY A 375 28.31 8.96 -11.01
N LYS A 376 27.73 9.81 -11.87
CA LYS A 376 27.77 11.28 -11.74
C LYS A 376 26.46 11.81 -11.17
N ARG A 377 26.52 12.90 -10.36
CA ARG A 377 25.30 13.60 -9.88
C ARG A 377 24.54 14.14 -11.09
N TYR A 378 23.30 13.68 -11.22
CA TYR A 378 22.47 13.98 -12.37
C TYR A 378 21.45 15.09 -12.07
N ASN A 379 20.53 14.85 -11.18
CA ASN A 379 19.56 15.86 -10.73
C ASN A 379 19.26 15.75 -9.24
N ARG A 380 18.64 16.78 -8.69
CA ARG A 380 18.06 16.82 -7.37
C ARG A 380 16.57 17.13 -7.50
N GLU A 381 15.76 16.40 -6.74
CA GLU A 381 14.33 16.64 -6.63
C GLU A 381 13.98 17.06 -5.21
N THR A 382 13.07 18.01 -5.08
CA THR A 382 12.45 18.37 -3.81
C THR A 382 10.96 18.52 -4.03
N GLY A 383 10.17 18.13 -3.06
CA GLY A 383 8.73 18.17 -3.25
C GLY A 383 7.94 17.87 -2.01
N ILE A 384 6.64 17.83 -2.19
CA ILE A 384 5.67 17.44 -1.20
C ILE A 384 4.69 16.47 -1.82
N ASN A 385 4.43 15.37 -1.12
CA ASN A 385 3.38 14.42 -1.46
C ASN A 385 2.28 14.50 -0.41
N THR A 386 1.03 14.46 -0.86
CA THR A 386 -0.14 14.33 -0.02
C THR A 386 -0.91 13.09 -0.43
N ASP A 387 -1.38 12.34 0.55
CA ASP A 387 -2.23 11.18 0.33
C ASP A 387 -3.47 11.25 1.23
N PHE A 388 -4.57 10.77 0.70
CA PHE A 388 -5.80 10.56 1.43
C PHE A 388 -6.37 9.22 1.04
N SER A 389 -6.75 8.40 2.00
CA SER A 389 -7.50 7.18 1.74
C SER A 389 -8.65 7.02 2.72
N ARG A 390 -9.77 6.49 2.21
CA ARG A 390 -10.97 6.24 3.01
C ARG A 390 -11.60 4.91 2.62
N ARG A 391 -11.88 4.09 3.61
CA ARG A 391 -12.74 2.93 3.48
C ARG A 391 -14.19 3.42 3.39
N LEU A 392 -14.83 3.23 2.26
CA LEU A 392 -16.22 3.64 2.03
C LEU A 392 -17.19 2.67 2.69
N ASN A 393 -16.85 1.38 2.62
CA ASN A 393 -17.51 0.28 3.32
C ASN A 393 -16.53 -0.91 3.43
N GLU A 394 -16.99 -2.09 3.79
CA GLU A 394 -16.15 -3.29 3.94
C GLU A 394 -15.42 -3.70 2.66
N LYS A 395 -16.01 -3.42 1.50
CA LYS A 395 -15.53 -3.85 0.19
C LYS A 395 -14.80 -2.74 -0.59
N TRP A 396 -15.14 -1.49 -0.38
CA TRP A 396 -14.67 -0.38 -1.19
C TRP A 396 -13.73 0.56 -0.43
N ARG A 397 -12.63 0.93 -1.07
CA ARG A 397 -11.67 1.93 -0.59
C ARG A 397 -11.39 2.93 -1.70
N LEU A 398 -11.50 4.22 -1.39
CA LEU A 398 -11.06 5.33 -2.22
C LEU A 398 -9.70 5.81 -1.74
N SER A 399 -8.78 6.04 -2.67
CA SER A 399 -7.48 6.67 -2.41
C SER A 399 -7.27 7.82 -3.37
N LEU A 400 -6.83 8.96 -2.84
CA LEU A 400 -6.48 10.17 -3.59
C LEU A 400 -5.04 10.51 -3.27
N ASN A 401 -4.30 10.96 -4.25
CA ASN A 401 -2.95 11.48 -4.06
C ASN A 401 -2.77 12.78 -4.84
N ALA A 402 -1.98 13.68 -4.32
CA ALA A 402 -1.52 14.87 -4.99
C ALA A 402 -0.07 15.17 -4.60
N GLY A 403 0.64 15.87 -5.46
CA GLY A 403 2.03 16.22 -5.20
C GLY A 403 2.48 17.42 -6.01
N TYR A 404 3.58 17.98 -5.56
CA TYR A 404 4.28 19.05 -6.26
C TYR A 404 5.77 18.82 -6.15
N ILE A 405 6.47 18.72 -7.28
CA ILE A 405 7.88 18.35 -7.37
C ILE A 405 8.63 19.42 -8.13
N LYS A 406 9.80 19.79 -7.64
CA LYS A 406 10.78 20.62 -8.34
C LYS A 406 12.00 19.81 -8.67
N LYS A 407 12.45 19.86 -9.92
CA LYS A 407 13.63 19.16 -10.43
C LYS A 407 14.70 20.16 -10.83
N TYR A 408 15.93 19.88 -10.42
CA TYR A 408 17.09 20.70 -10.68
C TYR A 408 18.21 19.83 -11.22
N TYR A 409 18.57 20.04 -12.47
CA TYR A 409 19.64 19.31 -13.16
C TYR A 409 21.01 19.93 -12.85
N ARG A 410 22.03 19.08 -12.75
CA ARG A 410 23.39 19.50 -12.40
C ARG A 410 24.12 20.17 -13.57
N SER A 411 24.02 19.63 -14.77
CA SER A 411 24.61 20.19 -15.97
C SER A 411 23.92 21.51 -16.35
N SER A 412 24.70 22.54 -16.71
CA SER A 412 24.12 23.84 -17.09
C SER A 412 23.22 23.75 -18.33
N GLY A 413 23.62 22.97 -19.34
CA GLY A 413 22.80 22.72 -20.52
C GLY A 413 21.50 22.00 -20.22
N SER A 414 21.57 20.95 -19.38
CA SER A 414 20.36 20.27 -18.91
C SER A 414 19.49 21.16 -18.04
N ALA A 415 20.09 21.96 -17.15
CA ALA A 415 19.37 22.88 -16.28
C ALA A 415 18.63 23.98 -17.05
N ALA A 416 19.23 24.48 -18.12
CA ALA A 416 18.62 25.47 -19.00
C ALA A 416 17.33 24.95 -19.66
N ARG A 417 17.25 23.65 -19.92
CA ARG A 417 16.16 23.01 -20.68
C ARG A 417 15.15 22.31 -19.78
N TYR A 418 15.61 21.51 -18.82
CA TYR A 418 14.81 20.49 -18.13
C TYR A 418 14.53 20.80 -16.66
N ASN A 419 15.14 21.86 -16.08
CA ASN A 419 14.68 22.28 -14.75
C ASN A 419 13.18 22.53 -14.79
N SER A 420 12.46 21.89 -13.89
CA SER A 420 11.02 21.87 -13.96
C SER A 420 10.33 21.91 -12.59
N HIS A 421 9.06 22.18 -12.64
CA HIS A 421 8.13 21.92 -11.55
C HIS A 421 6.94 21.12 -12.06
N MET A 422 6.48 20.17 -11.27
CA MET A 422 5.48 19.21 -11.69
C MET A 422 4.41 19.02 -10.63
N PRO A 423 3.25 19.65 -10.77
CA PRO A 423 2.04 19.25 -10.09
C PRO A 423 1.56 17.88 -10.61
N LEU A 424 1.05 17.07 -9.70
CA LEU A 424 0.47 15.76 -10.03
C LEU A 424 -0.73 15.46 -9.14
N ALA A 425 -1.65 14.66 -9.65
CA ALA A 425 -2.80 14.17 -8.91
C ALA A 425 -3.23 12.80 -9.42
N GLY A 426 -3.83 12.00 -8.56
CA GLY A 426 -4.37 10.71 -8.91
C GLY A 426 -5.51 10.30 -7.99
N ALA A 427 -6.35 9.41 -8.52
CA ALA A 427 -7.44 8.80 -7.78
C ALA A 427 -7.49 7.31 -8.08
N THR A 428 -7.81 6.50 -7.08
CA THR A 428 -7.95 5.05 -7.20
C THR A 428 -9.12 4.57 -6.38
N LEU A 429 -9.91 3.70 -6.97
CA LEU A 429 -10.98 2.98 -6.30
C LEU A 429 -10.60 1.49 -6.28
N ALA A 430 -10.55 0.90 -5.09
CA ALA A 430 -10.25 -0.50 -4.88
C ALA A 430 -11.48 -1.24 -4.34
N TYR A 431 -11.70 -2.45 -4.85
CA TYR A 431 -12.79 -3.33 -4.49
C TYR A 431 -12.26 -4.68 -4.02
N SER A 432 -12.51 -5.00 -2.76
CA SER A 432 -12.24 -6.31 -2.17
C SER A 432 -13.41 -7.24 -2.49
N ALA A 433 -13.24 -8.07 -3.53
CA ALA A 433 -14.26 -9.01 -3.97
C ALA A 433 -14.17 -10.35 -3.20
N PRO A 434 -15.26 -11.14 -3.18
CA PRO A 434 -15.26 -12.48 -2.59
C PRO A 434 -14.14 -13.38 -3.14
N LYS A 435 -13.81 -14.44 -2.40
CA LYS A 435 -12.78 -15.41 -2.78
C LYS A 435 -11.39 -14.81 -3.01
N ASN A 436 -11.00 -13.82 -2.17
CA ASN A 436 -9.66 -13.21 -2.15
C ASN A 436 -9.25 -12.51 -3.46
N TRP A 437 -10.19 -11.81 -4.10
CA TRP A 437 -9.89 -10.90 -5.18
C TRP A 437 -9.75 -9.46 -4.67
N LEU A 438 -8.74 -8.75 -5.12
CA LEU A 438 -8.66 -7.29 -5.05
C LEU A 438 -8.64 -6.76 -6.48
N LEU A 439 -9.64 -5.97 -6.83
CA LEU A 439 -9.72 -5.25 -8.10
C LEU A 439 -9.51 -3.77 -7.84
N TYR A 440 -8.81 -3.08 -8.73
CA TYR A 440 -8.67 -1.64 -8.60
C TYR A 440 -8.62 -0.96 -9.95
N GLY A 441 -9.11 0.27 -9.97
CA GLY A 441 -9.05 1.15 -11.12
C GLY A 441 -8.76 2.57 -10.71
N GLY A 442 -8.10 3.33 -11.57
CA GLY A 442 -7.76 4.70 -11.23
C GLY A 442 -7.38 5.55 -12.42
N ALA A 443 -7.24 6.84 -12.15
CA ALA A 443 -6.77 7.83 -13.11
C ALA A 443 -5.64 8.65 -12.49
N ASP A 444 -4.73 9.13 -13.34
CA ASP A 444 -3.63 9.99 -12.95
C ASP A 444 -3.44 11.14 -13.95
N TRP A 445 -2.99 12.24 -13.42
CA TRP A 445 -2.65 13.44 -14.16
C TRP A 445 -1.36 14.04 -13.64
N SER A 446 -0.51 14.54 -14.54
CA SER A 446 0.66 15.35 -14.20
C SER A 446 0.98 16.36 -15.30
N HIS A 447 1.56 17.49 -14.93
CA HIS A 447 2.05 18.49 -15.86
C HIS A 447 3.50 18.82 -15.52
N ASP A 448 4.43 18.31 -16.29
CA ASP A 448 5.87 18.61 -16.16
C ASP A 448 6.16 19.92 -16.88
N ILE A 449 6.28 21.01 -16.14
CA ILE A 449 6.48 22.38 -16.66
C ILE A 449 7.96 22.68 -16.62
N THR A 450 8.63 22.45 -17.73
CA THR A 450 10.06 22.66 -17.92
C THR A 450 10.38 24.09 -18.37
N LYS A 451 11.65 24.50 -18.25
CA LYS A 451 12.11 25.81 -18.76
C LYS A 451 11.91 25.93 -20.27
N GLU A 452 12.25 24.90 -21.04
CA GLU A 452 11.91 24.83 -22.46
C GLU A 452 10.51 24.24 -22.63
N THR A 453 9.60 25.00 -23.18
CA THR A 453 8.19 24.60 -23.37
C THR A 453 8.02 23.38 -24.29
N GLU A 454 8.97 23.15 -25.20
CA GLU A 454 9.01 21.96 -26.06
C GLU A 454 9.19 20.65 -25.28
N GLN A 455 9.76 20.74 -24.08
CA GLN A 455 9.98 19.61 -23.19
C GLN A 455 8.89 19.50 -22.11
N ALA A 456 8.15 20.59 -21.92
CA ALA A 456 7.00 20.59 -21.03
C ALA A 456 5.88 19.71 -21.59
N SER A 457 5.15 19.02 -20.71
CA SER A 457 4.14 18.07 -21.16
C SER A 457 3.11 17.73 -20.11
N VAL A 458 1.86 17.60 -20.55
CA VAL A 458 0.76 17.07 -19.76
C VAL A 458 0.61 15.58 -20.02
N ARG A 459 0.55 14.80 -18.95
CA ARG A 459 0.25 13.36 -19.00
C ARG A 459 -1.09 13.08 -18.30
N LYS A 460 -1.96 12.33 -18.96
CA LYS A 460 -3.23 11.82 -18.43
C LYS A 460 -3.27 10.32 -18.60
N GLY A 461 -3.50 9.58 -17.54
CA GLY A 461 -3.48 8.13 -17.53
C GLY A 461 -4.68 7.51 -16.86
N ILE A 462 -4.98 6.28 -17.25
CA ILE A 462 -5.90 5.37 -16.56
C ILE A 462 -5.16 4.06 -16.27
N ARG A 463 -5.54 3.42 -15.19
CA ARG A 463 -4.94 2.15 -14.77
C ARG A 463 -5.99 1.21 -14.22
N PHE A 464 -5.75 -0.08 -14.44
CA PHE A 464 -6.57 -1.16 -13.91
C PHE A 464 -5.66 -2.27 -13.43
N GLY A 465 -6.05 -2.92 -12.36
CA GLY A 465 -5.30 -4.06 -11.88
C GLY A 465 -6.14 -5.00 -11.06
N ALA A 466 -5.60 -6.19 -10.89
CA ALA A 466 -6.21 -7.26 -10.13
C ALA A 466 -5.15 -8.03 -9.36
N VAL A 467 -5.49 -8.44 -8.16
CA VAL A 467 -4.72 -9.37 -7.37
C VAL A 467 -5.61 -10.53 -6.96
N LYS A 468 -5.10 -11.73 -7.07
CA LYS A 468 -5.77 -12.96 -6.65
C LYS A 468 -4.84 -13.83 -5.84
N ALA A 469 -5.28 -14.21 -4.64
CA ALA A 469 -4.67 -15.27 -3.86
C ALA A 469 -5.55 -16.52 -3.92
N PHE A 470 -4.99 -17.61 -4.43
CA PHE A 470 -5.67 -18.90 -4.56
C PHE A 470 -5.48 -19.74 -3.30
N GLU A 471 -6.44 -20.60 -2.99
CA GLU A 471 -6.38 -21.46 -1.80
C GLU A 471 -5.23 -22.47 -1.84
N ASN A 472 -4.82 -22.90 -3.05
CA ASN A 472 -3.68 -23.80 -3.23
C ASN A 472 -2.32 -23.14 -2.96
N GLY A 473 -2.28 -21.82 -2.72
CA GLY A 473 -1.08 -21.05 -2.41
C GLY A 473 -0.50 -20.26 -3.57
N PHE A 474 -1.05 -20.38 -4.78
CA PHE A 474 -0.69 -19.50 -5.89
C PHE A 474 -1.21 -18.09 -5.64
N GLY A 475 -0.45 -17.11 -6.13
CA GLY A 475 -0.86 -15.73 -6.21
C GLY A 475 -0.53 -15.15 -7.58
N ILE A 476 -1.37 -14.24 -8.05
CA ILE A 476 -1.16 -13.48 -9.26
C ILE A 476 -1.53 -12.02 -9.02
N ARG A 477 -0.70 -11.12 -9.54
CA ARG A 477 -0.95 -9.68 -9.59
C ARG A 477 -0.80 -9.22 -11.02
N THR A 478 -1.71 -8.38 -11.47
CA THR A 478 -1.66 -7.74 -12.78
C THR A 478 -1.93 -6.25 -12.65
N ASN A 479 -1.25 -5.45 -13.46
CA ASN A 479 -1.46 -4.01 -13.56
C ASN A 479 -1.32 -3.60 -15.02
N LEU A 480 -2.34 -2.91 -15.54
CA LEU A 480 -2.39 -2.35 -16.89
C LEU A 480 -2.53 -0.83 -16.77
N ARG A 481 -1.74 -0.10 -17.49
CA ARG A 481 -1.81 1.37 -17.56
C ARG A 481 -1.78 1.82 -19.01
N TYR A 482 -2.66 2.74 -19.34
CA TYR A 482 -2.61 3.54 -20.55
C TYR A 482 -2.49 5.00 -20.18
N ALA A 483 -1.60 5.74 -20.84
CA ALA A 483 -1.50 7.18 -20.68
C ALA A 483 -1.30 7.87 -22.02
N ARG A 484 -1.83 9.08 -22.13
CA ARG A 484 -1.55 10.01 -23.20
C ARG A 484 -0.70 11.14 -22.66
N ARG A 485 0.46 11.37 -23.31
CA ARG A 485 1.35 12.47 -23.01
C ARG A 485 1.34 13.45 -24.19
N THR A 486 1.03 14.70 -23.93
CA THR A 486 1.01 15.76 -24.94
C THR A 486 2.00 16.82 -24.53
N PHE A 487 2.91 17.19 -25.41
CA PHE A 487 3.87 18.24 -25.16
C PHE A 487 3.26 19.60 -25.43
N ASP A 488 3.77 20.64 -24.75
CA ASP A 488 3.12 21.94 -24.71
C ASP A 488 3.46 22.81 -25.94
N ALA A 489 4.62 22.55 -26.57
CA ALA A 489 5.05 23.26 -27.76
C ALA A 489 5.60 22.33 -28.84
N PRO A 490 5.58 22.74 -30.11
CA PRO A 490 6.25 21.99 -31.19
C PRO A 490 7.77 22.06 -31.05
N GLY A 491 8.44 20.97 -31.43
CA GLY A 491 9.91 20.91 -31.45
C GLY A 491 10.51 21.95 -32.43
N SER A 492 11.58 22.60 -31.99
CA SER A 492 11.98 23.92 -32.54
C SER A 492 12.51 23.94 -33.98
N LEU A 493 13.14 22.90 -34.49
CA LEU A 493 13.87 23.05 -35.76
C LEU A 493 13.56 21.98 -36.81
N VAL A 494 13.24 20.76 -36.41
CA VAL A 494 13.11 19.63 -37.35
C VAL A 494 11.67 19.26 -37.61
N TYR A 495 10.87 19.27 -36.55
CA TYR A 495 9.44 18.98 -36.61
C TYR A 495 8.67 20.17 -36.04
N ARG A 496 8.01 20.93 -36.88
CA ARG A 496 6.99 21.91 -36.44
C ARG A 496 5.75 21.22 -35.92
N LEU A 497 5.90 20.02 -35.34
CA LEU A 497 4.83 19.18 -34.82
C LEU A 497 4.96 19.10 -33.31
N THR A 498 3.85 19.29 -32.63
CA THR A 498 3.76 19.00 -31.20
C THR A 498 3.78 17.50 -30.98
N ARG A 499 4.71 17.03 -30.16
CA ARG A 499 4.84 15.61 -29.81
C ARG A 499 3.64 15.14 -29.01
N LYS A 500 3.13 13.96 -29.36
CA LYS A 500 2.05 13.26 -28.67
C LYS A 500 2.42 11.80 -28.57
N ASP A 501 2.43 11.26 -27.33
CA ASP A 501 2.79 9.89 -27.06
C ASP A 501 1.58 9.15 -26.47
N HIS A 502 1.40 7.90 -26.88
CA HIS A 502 0.52 6.92 -26.26
C HIS A 502 1.42 5.91 -25.53
N GLU A 503 1.25 5.84 -24.23
CA GLU A 503 2.07 5.00 -23.35
C GLU A 503 1.22 3.82 -22.87
N TYR A 504 1.71 2.59 -23.07
CA TYR A 504 1.09 1.34 -22.64
C TYR A 504 2.05 0.63 -21.70
N GLN A 505 1.58 0.27 -20.54
CA GLN A 505 2.35 -0.50 -19.57
C GLN A 505 1.51 -1.68 -19.10
N ALA A 506 2.13 -2.85 -19.05
CA ALA A 506 1.55 -4.05 -18.46
C ALA A 506 2.58 -4.69 -17.54
N ASN A 507 2.16 -4.99 -16.32
CA ASN A 507 2.96 -5.73 -15.35
C ASN A 507 2.16 -6.96 -14.91
N ALA A 508 2.85 -8.07 -14.71
CA ALA A 508 2.29 -9.27 -14.12
C ALA A 508 3.31 -9.88 -13.16
N SER A 509 2.84 -10.38 -12.04
CA SER A 509 3.65 -11.07 -11.04
C SER A 509 2.95 -12.35 -10.62
N ILE A 510 3.66 -13.46 -10.57
CA ILE A 510 3.15 -14.77 -10.19
C ILE A 510 4.05 -15.33 -9.10
N TRP A 511 3.47 -15.88 -8.05
CA TRP A 511 4.20 -16.52 -6.95
C TRP A 511 3.44 -17.71 -6.39
N HIS A 512 4.12 -18.46 -5.53
CA HIS A 512 3.51 -19.56 -4.80
C HIS A 512 3.98 -19.57 -3.35
N ASN A 513 3.07 -19.36 -2.41
CA ASN A 513 3.37 -19.18 -0.98
C ASN A 513 4.04 -20.39 -0.31
N LYS A 514 3.87 -21.61 -0.88
CA LYS A 514 4.55 -22.82 -0.40
C LYS A 514 6.01 -22.90 -0.85
N ILE A 515 6.38 -22.16 -1.91
CA ILE A 515 7.77 -21.99 -2.35
C ILE A 515 8.33 -20.84 -1.56
N SER A 516 8.73 -21.13 -0.32
CA SER A 516 9.31 -20.11 0.56
C SER A 516 10.51 -20.67 1.32
N TRP A 517 11.53 -19.83 1.48
CA TRP A 517 12.70 -20.14 2.29
C TRP A 517 12.88 -19.06 3.36
N LYS A 518 12.78 -19.42 4.65
CA LYS A 518 12.80 -18.47 5.77
C LYS A 518 11.83 -17.29 5.62
N GLY A 519 10.64 -17.53 5.05
CA GLY A 519 9.64 -16.51 4.79
C GLY A 519 9.86 -15.67 3.53
N LEU A 520 10.91 -15.97 2.75
CA LEU A 520 11.18 -15.36 1.46
C LEU A 520 10.43 -16.12 0.38
N VAL A 521 9.58 -15.44 -0.38
CA VAL A 521 8.78 -16.02 -1.49
C VAL A 521 9.29 -15.46 -2.81
N PRO A 522 9.73 -16.31 -3.75
CA PRO A 522 10.13 -15.85 -5.07
C PRO A 522 8.89 -15.48 -5.91
N HIS A 523 8.99 -14.36 -6.60
CA HIS A 523 8.00 -13.87 -7.55
C HIS A 523 8.61 -13.82 -8.95
N LEU A 524 7.94 -14.42 -9.91
CA LEU A 524 8.27 -14.27 -11.33
C LEU A 524 7.50 -13.08 -11.88
N ASN A 525 8.21 -12.10 -12.39
CA ASN A 525 7.68 -10.83 -12.84
C ASN A 525 7.86 -10.65 -14.34
N PHE A 526 6.85 -10.06 -14.97
CA PHE A 526 6.83 -9.65 -16.37
C PHE A 526 6.49 -8.17 -16.43
N ARG A 527 7.28 -7.40 -17.15
CA ARG A 527 7.04 -5.97 -17.41
C ARG A 527 7.10 -5.70 -18.89
N TYR A 528 6.08 -5.06 -19.42
CA TYR A 528 6.01 -4.61 -20.79
C TYR A 528 5.73 -3.11 -20.82
N LEU A 529 6.53 -2.38 -21.59
CA LEU A 529 6.36 -0.94 -21.85
C LEU A 529 6.37 -0.73 -23.35
N LYS A 530 5.39 0.03 -23.87
CA LYS A 530 5.34 0.50 -25.25
C LYS A 530 4.97 1.97 -25.26
N ILE A 531 5.70 2.76 -26.02
CA ILE A 531 5.39 4.15 -26.31
C ILE A 531 5.24 4.29 -27.80
N ASP A 532 4.05 4.71 -28.24
CA ASP A 532 3.76 5.08 -29.62
C ASP A 532 3.71 6.60 -29.72
N SER A 533 4.65 7.20 -30.42
CA SER A 533 4.75 8.63 -30.63
C SER A 533 4.34 9.00 -32.06
N ASN A 534 3.71 10.17 -32.24
CA ASN A 534 3.50 10.74 -33.56
C ASN A 534 4.82 11.13 -34.26
N MET A 535 5.95 11.06 -33.53
CA MET A 535 7.32 11.21 -34.03
C MET A 535 8.06 9.87 -33.87
N SER A 536 7.56 8.82 -34.54
CA SER A 536 7.90 7.41 -34.30
C SER A 536 9.39 7.13 -34.37
N GLY A 537 10.08 7.63 -35.40
CA GLY A 537 11.50 7.40 -35.62
C GLY A 537 12.40 7.83 -34.45
N PHE A 538 11.94 8.77 -33.63
CA PHE A 538 12.71 9.31 -32.51
C PHE A 538 12.26 8.77 -31.16
N TYR A 539 10.94 8.62 -30.93
CA TYR A 539 10.38 8.43 -29.61
C TYR A 539 9.56 7.17 -29.43
N SER A 540 9.11 6.51 -30.51
CA SER A 540 8.41 5.22 -30.38
C SER A 540 9.39 4.14 -29.94
N ARG A 541 9.04 3.43 -28.87
CA ARG A 541 9.89 2.38 -28.30
C ARG A 541 9.08 1.33 -27.58
N LYS A 542 9.67 0.18 -27.42
CA LYS A 542 9.13 -0.91 -26.59
C LYS A 542 10.26 -1.52 -25.76
N SER A 543 9.91 -2.04 -24.61
CA SER A 543 10.80 -2.84 -23.78
C SER A 543 10.00 -3.94 -23.12
N MET A 544 10.58 -5.12 -23.01
CA MET A 544 10.04 -6.25 -22.30
C MET A 544 11.08 -6.79 -21.35
N GLN A 545 10.69 -7.00 -20.11
CA GLN A 545 11.58 -7.49 -19.06
C GLN A 545 10.91 -8.67 -18.36
N THR A 546 11.70 -9.69 -18.07
CA THR A 546 11.31 -10.82 -17.22
C THR A 546 12.35 -10.96 -16.14
N PHE A 547 11.92 -11.00 -14.89
CA PHE A 547 12.83 -11.06 -13.77
C PHE A 547 12.22 -11.79 -12.56
N VAL A 548 13.09 -12.24 -11.66
CA VAL A 548 12.69 -12.83 -10.39
C VAL A 548 13.01 -11.85 -9.27
N SER A 549 12.00 -11.50 -8.49
CA SER A 549 12.16 -10.80 -7.22
C SER A 549 11.87 -11.75 -6.06
N VAL A 550 12.37 -11.42 -4.89
CA VAL A 550 12.13 -12.19 -3.67
C VAL A 550 11.47 -11.28 -2.66
N GLU A 551 10.27 -11.63 -2.23
CA GLU A 551 9.51 -10.88 -1.23
C GLU A 551 9.44 -11.67 0.08
N LYS A 552 9.53 -10.96 1.22
CA LYS A 552 9.35 -11.57 2.53
C LYS A 552 7.93 -11.37 3.01
N HIS A 553 7.23 -12.49 3.25
CA HIS A 553 5.94 -12.48 3.96
C HIS A 553 6.19 -12.67 5.47
N PHE A 554 5.80 -11.68 6.27
CA PHE A 554 5.85 -11.72 7.73
C PHE A 554 4.55 -12.23 8.33
#